data_f288ce88aa952590493a0530f37f81fd
#
_entry.id   f288ce88aa952590493a0530f37f81fd
#
_cell.length_a   1.000
_cell.length_b   1.000
_cell.length_c   1.000
_cell.angle_alpha   90.00
_cell.angle_beta   90.00
_cell.angle_gamma   90.00
#
_symmetry.space_group_name_H-M   'P 1'
#
loop_
_entity.id
_entity.type
_entity.pdbx_description
1 polymer ?
#
loop_
_entity_poly.entity_id
_entity_poly.type
_entity_poly.pdbx_seq_one_letter_code
_entity_poly.pdbx_strand_id
1 'polypeptide(L)'
;MTAPVKVAHFVLCTSDIDALAEWYCSVLDAQVVHRNKKIAFASFDDEHHRIAFVDRGFDKNPDSERNGVDHVAFTYATLGDLLSNYVRLRDEGILPERTINHGMTTSMYYRDPDGNRIELQVENFTDPQDGIDFMNGPIFDANPIGVLFDADELVQRFEAGASFEELVRQGDS
;
A
#
# COMPACT_ATOMS: atom_id res chain seq x y z
N MET A 1 -14.51 -26.90 7.44
CA MET A 1 -14.54 -25.44 7.77
C MET A 1 -14.44 -24.69 6.45
N THR A 2 -15.24 -23.66 6.26
CA THR A 2 -15.19 -22.82 5.04
C THR A 2 -14.60 -21.46 5.41
N ALA A 3 -13.52 -21.06 4.74
CA ALA A 3 -12.90 -19.75 4.92
C ALA A 3 -13.48 -18.72 3.93
N PRO A 4 -13.43 -17.42 4.23
CA PRO A 4 -13.70 -16.37 3.26
C PRO A 4 -12.77 -16.52 2.04
N VAL A 5 -13.27 -16.18 0.85
CA VAL A 5 -12.50 -16.30 -0.39
C VAL A 5 -11.66 -15.06 -0.71
N LYS A 6 -12.03 -13.90 -0.13
CA LYS A 6 -11.32 -12.62 -0.33
C LYS A 6 -11.74 -11.56 0.70
N VAL A 7 -10.95 -10.52 0.83
CA VAL A 7 -11.40 -9.25 1.43
C VAL A 7 -12.26 -8.53 0.39
N ALA A 8 -13.54 -8.25 0.71
CA ALA A 8 -14.47 -7.63 -0.23
C ALA A 8 -14.19 -6.13 -0.38
N HIS A 9 -14.24 -5.39 0.72
CA HIS A 9 -13.99 -3.95 0.78
C HIS A 9 -13.61 -3.53 2.20
N PHE A 10 -13.12 -2.32 2.35
CA PHE A 10 -12.98 -1.63 3.63
C PHE A 10 -13.67 -0.26 3.59
N VAL A 11 -13.97 0.29 4.76
CA VAL A 11 -14.71 1.54 4.92
C VAL A 11 -13.88 2.52 5.72
N LEU A 12 -13.71 3.73 5.21
CA LEU A 12 -13.07 4.86 5.86
C LEU A 12 -14.12 5.89 6.27
N CYS A 13 -14.04 6.35 7.50
CA CYS A 13 -14.81 7.48 7.96
C CYS A 13 -14.01 8.77 7.73
N THR A 14 -14.65 9.76 7.13
CA THR A 14 -14.01 11.04 6.80
C THR A 14 -15.00 12.19 7.00
N SER A 15 -14.50 13.39 7.24
CA SER A 15 -15.27 14.63 7.16
C SER A 15 -15.22 15.28 5.78
N ASP A 16 -14.34 14.80 4.88
CA ASP A 16 -14.17 15.30 3.51
C ASP A 16 -14.09 14.12 2.52
N ILE A 17 -15.29 13.66 2.12
CA ILE A 17 -15.42 12.53 1.17
C ILE A 17 -14.72 12.84 -0.15
N ASP A 18 -14.79 14.09 -0.61
CA ASP A 18 -14.30 14.50 -1.91
C ASP A 18 -12.77 14.41 -1.95
N ALA A 19 -12.10 15.04 -0.99
CA ALA A 19 -10.64 15.00 -0.89
C ALA A 19 -10.11 13.57 -0.70
N LEU A 20 -10.77 12.78 0.15
CA LEU A 20 -10.31 11.41 0.41
C LEU A 20 -10.52 10.50 -0.80
N ALA A 21 -11.68 10.58 -1.46
CA ALA A 21 -11.97 9.76 -2.64
C ALA A 21 -11.04 10.13 -3.81
N GLU A 22 -10.79 11.41 -4.06
CA GLU A 22 -9.86 11.87 -5.10
C GLU A 22 -8.44 11.37 -4.84
N TRP A 23 -7.97 11.45 -3.59
CA TRP A 23 -6.65 10.93 -3.20
C TRP A 23 -6.52 9.42 -3.46
N TYR A 24 -7.50 8.60 -3.02
CA TYR A 24 -7.47 7.15 -3.25
C TYR A 24 -7.58 6.79 -4.74
N CYS A 25 -8.39 7.52 -5.51
CA CYS A 25 -8.45 7.35 -6.95
C CYS A 25 -7.12 7.65 -7.62
N SER A 26 -6.40 8.69 -7.19
CA SER A 26 -5.05 8.98 -7.68
C SER A 26 -4.07 7.88 -7.29
N VAL A 27 -3.98 7.52 -6.01
CA VAL A 27 -2.95 6.58 -5.51
C VAL A 27 -3.11 5.17 -6.06
N LEU A 28 -4.36 4.68 -6.18
CA LEU A 28 -4.66 3.30 -6.58
C LEU A 28 -5.10 3.16 -8.05
N ASP A 29 -5.07 4.24 -8.84
CA ASP A 29 -5.67 4.28 -10.18
C ASP A 29 -7.13 3.78 -10.17
N ALA A 30 -7.85 4.11 -9.10
CA ALA A 30 -9.23 3.69 -8.87
C ALA A 30 -10.22 4.67 -9.53
N GLN A 31 -11.46 4.21 -9.66
CA GLN A 31 -12.56 5.01 -10.17
C GLN A 31 -13.70 5.12 -9.17
N VAL A 32 -14.28 6.31 -9.02
CA VAL A 32 -15.50 6.48 -8.24
C VAL A 32 -16.66 5.84 -9.00
N VAL A 33 -17.26 4.81 -8.39
CA VAL A 33 -18.41 4.07 -8.97
C VAL A 33 -19.75 4.57 -8.45
N HIS A 34 -19.75 5.25 -7.30
CA HIS A 34 -20.94 5.92 -6.74
C HIS A 34 -20.52 7.06 -5.83
N ARG A 35 -21.32 8.14 -5.80
CA ARG A 35 -21.08 9.28 -4.93
C ARG A 35 -22.37 10.02 -4.59
N ASN A 36 -22.51 10.43 -3.34
CA ASN A 36 -23.48 11.39 -2.86
C ASN A 36 -22.90 12.20 -1.68
N LYS A 37 -23.72 13.03 -1.02
CA LYS A 37 -23.26 13.92 0.07
C LYS A 37 -22.73 13.18 1.32
N LYS A 38 -23.03 11.90 1.48
CA LYS A 38 -22.75 11.13 2.71
C LYS A 38 -21.87 9.91 2.49
N ILE A 39 -21.70 9.49 1.24
CA ILE A 39 -20.94 8.30 0.90
C ILE A 39 -20.38 8.38 -0.51
N ALA A 40 -19.18 7.86 -0.71
CA ALA A 40 -18.65 7.53 -2.02
C ALA A 40 -18.09 6.11 -2.02
N PHE A 41 -18.13 5.46 -3.18
CA PHE A 41 -17.54 4.15 -3.43
C PHE A 41 -16.53 4.24 -4.56
N ALA A 42 -15.37 3.60 -4.39
CA ALA A 42 -14.36 3.48 -5.43
C ALA A 42 -13.95 2.02 -5.63
N SER A 43 -13.53 1.70 -6.86
CA SER A 43 -12.95 0.41 -7.21
C SER A 43 -11.80 0.56 -8.18
N PHE A 44 -10.81 -0.35 -8.09
CA PHE A 44 -9.65 -0.47 -8.98
C PHE A 44 -9.63 -1.83 -9.71
N ASP A 45 -10.67 -2.65 -9.56
CA ASP A 45 -10.82 -3.96 -10.19
C ASP A 45 -12.29 -4.29 -10.48
N ASP A 46 -12.63 -5.56 -10.75
CA ASP A 46 -13.96 -6.04 -11.13
C ASP A 46 -14.98 -6.03 -9.98
N GLU A 47 -14.59 -5.72 -8.74
CA GLU A 47 -15.54 -5.59 -7.64
C GLU A 47 -16.38 -4.34 -7.78
N HIS A 48 -17.67 -4.43 -7.38
CA HIS A 48 -18.57 -3.28 -7.41
C HIS A 48 -18.06 -2.09 -6.58
N HIS A 49 -17.24 -2.33 -5.55
CA HIS A 49 -16.40 -1.36 -4.85
C HIS A 49 -15.39 -2.09 -3.94
N ARG A 50 -14.22 -1.47 -3.78
CA ARG A 50 -13.17 -1.90 -2.85
C ARG A 50 -13.05 -0.98 -1.65
N ILE A 51 -13.40 0.27 -1.83
CA ILE A 51 -13.30 1.29 -0.79
C ILE A 51 -14.63 2.03 -0.68
N ALA A 52 -15.09 2.25 0.54
CA ALA A 52 -16.19 3.14 0.86
C ALA A 52 -15.69 4.30 1.72
N PHE A 53 -16.08 5.51 1.38
CA PHE A 53 -15.82 6.73 2.14
C PHE A 53 -17.14 7.23 2.71
N VAL A 54 -17.23 7.41 4.04
CA VAL A 54 -18.50 7.70 4.72
C VAL A 54 -18.33 8.88 5.67
N ASP A 55 -19.14 9.92 5.49
CA ASP A 55 -19.28 10.98 6.49
C ASP A 55 -20.24 10.55 7.60
N ARG A 56 -19.69 10.31 8.78
CA ARG A 56 -20.46 10.01 10.00
C ARG A 56 -20.57 11.20 10.95
N GLY A 57 -20.11 12.38 10.53
CA GLY A 57 -20.12 13.59 11.36
C GLY A 57 -19.12 13.53 12.51
N PHE A 58 -18.04 12.74 12.39
CA PHE A 58 -16.95 12.74 13.36
C PHE A 58 -15.97 13.87 13.07
N ASP A 59 -15.44 14.50 14.13
CA ASP A 59 -14.36 15.45 13.99
C ASP A 59 -13.07 14.72 13.56
N LYS A 60 -12.29 15.37 12.69
CA LYS A 60 -10.97 14.90 12.30
C LYS A 60 -10.05 14.86 13.51
N ASN A 61 -9.55 13.69 13.86
CA ASN A 61 -8.57 13.52 14.94
C ASN A 61 -7.36 12.69 14.44
N PRO A 62 -6.40 13.33 13.75
CA PRO A 62 -5.23 12.63 13.16
C PRO A 62 -4.25 12.11 14.23
N ASP A 63 -4.28 12.63 15.47
CA ASP A 63 -3.26 12.33 16.51
C ASP A 63 -3.66 11.21 17.47
N SER A 64 -4.75 10.48 17.21
CA SER A 64 -5.15 9.40 18.11
C SER A 64 -4.38 8.11 17.85
N GLU A 65 -3.29 7.90 18.59
CA GLU A 65 -2.72 6.56 18.74
C GLU A 65 -3.77 5.65 19.38
N ARG A 66 -4.27 4.69 18.61
CA ARG A 66 -5.30 3.73 19.07
C ARG A 66 -4.92 2.33 18.60
N ASN A 67 -5.26 1.35 19.44
CA ASN A 67 -5.36 -0.02 18.95
C ASN A 67 -6.42 -0.08 17.83
N GLY A 68 -6.10 -0.70 16.70
CA GLY A 68 -7.00 -0.77 15.54
C GLY A 68 -6.27 -1.27 14.31
N VAL A 69 -6.75 -0.86 13.15
CA VAL A 69 -6.06 -1.12 11.88
C VAL A 69 -4.88 -0.14 11.79
N ASP A 70 -3.66 -0.67 11.67
CA ASP A 70 -2.46 0.15 11.45
C ASP A 70 -2.39 0.66 10.02
N HIS A 71 -2.55 -0.23 9.05
CA HIS A 71 -2.60 0.09 7.61
C HIS A 71 -3.40 -0.95 6.83
N VAL A 72 -3.66 -0.64 5.56
CA VAL A 72 -4.18 -1.57 4.56
C VAL A 72 -3.14 -1.69 3.46
N ALA A 73 -2.76 -2.94 3.10
CA ALA A 73 -1.79 -3.20 2.05
C ALA A 73 -2.47 -3.55 0.72
N PHE A 74 -1.89 -3.05 -0.37
CA PHE A 74 -2.28 -3.31 -1.75
C PHE A 74 -1.08 -3.86 -2.52
N THR A 75 -1.24 -5.04 -3.10
CA THR A 75 -0.16 -5.73 -3.82
C THR A 75 -0.25 -5.47 -5.31
N TYR A 76 0.85 -4.98 -5.89
CA TYR A 76 1.05 -4.86 -7.33
C TYR A 76 1.55 -6.19 -7.92
N ALA A 77 1.19 -6.47 -9.17
CA ALA A 77 1.56 -7.71 -9.84
C ALA A 77 3.07 -7.83 -10.08
N THR A 78 3.73 -6.70 -10.36
CA THR A 78 5.17 -6.65 -10.61
C THR A 78 5.85 -5.47 -9.92
N LEU A 79 7.17 -5.58 -9.69
CA LEU A 79 7.98 -4.46 -9.21
C LEU A 79 7.90 -3.26 -10.18
N GLY A 80 7.88 -3.52 -11.49
CA GLY A 80 7.75 -2.46 -12.50
C GLY A 80 6.45 -1.68 -12.36
N ASP A 81 5.32 -2.35 -12.04
CA ASP A 81 4.05 -1.67 -11.81
C ASP A 81 4.10 -0.78 -10.56
N LEU A 82 4.66 -1.31 -9.46
CA LEU A 82 4.86 -0.54 -8.22
C LEU A 82 5.73 0.70 -8.46
N LEU A 83 6.87 0.54 -9.14
CA LEU A 83 7.79 1.64 -9.43
C LEU A 83 7.20 2.67 -10.40
N SER A 84 6.46 2.22 -11.42
CA SER A 84 5.76 3.10 -12.35
C SER A 84 4.71 3.96 -11.61
N ASN A 85 3.97 3.34 -10.69
CA ASN A 85 3.02 4.07 -9.84
C ASN A 85 3.74 5.06 -8.90
N TYR A 86 4.86 4.65 -8.30
CA TYR A 86 5.67 5.55 -7.47
C TYR A 86 6.13 6.80 -8.24
N VAL A 87 6.69 6.62 -9.45
CA VAL A 87 7.16 7.74 -10.28
C VAL A 87 6.01 8.69 -10.59
N ARG A 88 4.84 8.17 -11.00
CA ARG A 88 3.65 8.98 -11.26
C ARG A 88 3.22 9.77 -10.02
N LEU A 89 3.09 9.12 -8.88
CA LEU A 89 2.70 9.76 -7.62
C LEU A 89 3.71 10.83 -7.16
N ARG A 90 5.00 10.53 -7.27
CA ARG A 90 6.07 11.48 -6.97
C ARG A 90 5.93 12.75 -7.82
N ASP A 91 5.66 12.61 -9.11
CA ASP A 91 5.51 13.73 -10.05
C ASP A 91 4.23 14.53 -9.76
N GLU A 92 3.22 13.92 -9.12
CA GLU A 92 2.02 14.57 -8.58
C GLU A 92 2.24 15.17 -7.16
N GLY A 93 3.42 15.00 -6.56
CA GLY A 93 3.74 15.48 -5.22
C GLY A 93 3.24 14.59 -4.08
N ILE A 94 2.80 13.36 -4.38
CA ILE A 94 2.38 12.36 -3.41
C ILE A 94 3.58 11.44 -3.13
N LEU A 95 4.25 11.68 -1.99
CA LEU A 95 5.46 10.94 -1.62
C LEU A 95 5.18 9.92 -0.52
N PRO A 96 5.88 8.77 -0.52
CA PRO A 96 5.80 7.83 0.59
C PRO A 96 6.43 8.44 1.85
N GLU A 97 5.82 8.21 3.02
CA GLU A 97 6.43 8.57 4.30
C GLU A 97 7.60 7.66 4.64
N ARG A 98 7.60 6.45 4.10
CA ARG A 98 8.59 5.42 4.37
C ARG A 98 8.60 4.35 3.28
N THR A 99 9.79 3.83 2.98
CA THR A 99 10.02 2.71 2.06
C THR A 99 10.84 1.64 2.77
N ILE A 100 10.35 0.40 2.78
CA ILE A 100 10.96 -0.71 3.52
C ILE A 100 10.98 -1.96 2.64
N ASN A 101 12.13 -2.62 2.59
CA ASN A 101 12.23 -4.00 2.17
C ASN A 101 12.13 -4.90 3.40
N HIS A 102 10.99 -5.54 3.58
CA HIS A 102 10.72 -6.46 4.70
C HIS A 102 11.37 -7.85 4.52
N GLY A 103 12.05 -8.07 3.38
CA GLY A 103 12.57 -9.36 2.96
C GLY A 103 11.55 -10.15 2.17
N MET A 104 10.32 -10.32 2.65
CA MET A 104 9.24 -10.97 1.92
C MET A 104 8.50 -10.03 0.95
N THR A 105 8.50 -8.72 1.24
CA THR A 105 7.88 -7.68 0.39
C THR A 105 8.79 -6.48 0.25
N THR A 106 8.65 -5.76 -0.87
CA THR A 106 9.20 -4.43 -1.10
C THR A 106 8.05 -3.44 -1.06
N SER A 107 8.07 -2.52 -0.10
CA SER A 107 6.89 -1.77 0.35
C SER A 107 7.14 -0.27 0.43
N MET A 108 6.12 0.51 0.06
CA MET A 108 6.07 1.97 0.15
C MET A 108 4.83 2.40 0.92
N TYR A 109 5.00 3.13 2.00
CA TYR A 109 3.94 3.57 2.90
C TYR A 109 3.54 5.00 2.62
N TYR A 110 2.24 5.25 2.50
CA TYR A 110 1.67 6.57 2.26
C TYR A 110 0.66 6.93 3.34
N ARG A 111 0.44 8.22 3.54
CA ARG A 111 -0.66 8.72 4.36
C ARG A 111 -1.70 9.40 3.50
N ASP A 112 -2.95 9.03 3.72
CA ASP A 112 -4.07 9.72 3.12
C ASP A 112 -4.33 11.09 3.79
N PRO A 113 -5.19 11.95 3.22
CA PRO A 113 -5.50 13.27 3.78
C PRO A 113 -6.05 13.26 5.22
N ASP A 114 -6.61 12.15 5.68
CA ASP A 114 -7.10 11.97 7.04
C ASP A 114 -6.08 11.34 7.99
N GLY A 115 -4.88 11.01 7.48
CA GLY A 115 -3.78 10.43 8.24
C GLY A 115 -3.82 8.90 8.34
N ASN A 116 -4.76 8.21 7.64
CA ASN A 116 -4.71 6.75 7.58
C ASN A 116 -3.50 6.31 6.75
N ARG A 117 -2.90 5.20 7.15
CA ARG A 117 -1.76 4.63 6.43
C ARG A 117 -2.22 3.58 5.44
N ILE A 118 -1.66 3.61 4.25
CA ILE A 118 -1.71 2.51 3.30
C ILE A 118 -0.30 2.06 2.94
N GLU A 119 -0.21 0.80 2.54
CA GLU A 119 1.01 0.18 2.02
C GLU A 119 0.78 -0.21 0.56
N LEU A 120 1.68 0.19 -0.31
CA LEU A 120 1.78 -0.29 -1.69
C LEU A 120 2.99 -1.22 -1.76
N GLN A 121 2.79 -2.48 -2.17
CA GLN A 121 3.84 -3.48 -2.10
C GLN A 121 3.90 -4.37 -3.33
N VAL A 122 5.02 -5.09 -3.45
CA VAL A 122 5.17 -6.27 -4.31
C VAL A 122 5.75 -7.42 -3.48
N GLU A 123 5.31 -8.64 -3.77
CA GLU A 123 5.91 -9.85 -3.17
C GLU A 123 7.33 -10.06 -3.72
N ASN A 124 8.28 -10.33 -2.83
CA ASN A 124 9.67 -10.63 -3.20
C ASN A 124 9.88 -12.11 -3.57
N PHE A 125 8.92 -12.95 -3.25
CA PHE A 125 8.92 -14.39 -3.56
C PHE A 125 7.77 -14.72 -4.52
N THR A 126 8.05 -15.59 -5.48
CA THR A 126 7.02 -16.07 -6.43
C THR A 126 6.12 -17.12 -5.78
N ASP A 127 6.69 -17.97 -4.91
CA ASP A 127 5.95 -18.97 -4.12
C ASP A 127 5.65 -18.39 -2.73
N PRO A 128 4.38 -18.30 -2.31
CA PRO A 128 4.02 -17.87 -0.97
C PRO A 128 4.68 -18.69 0.14
N GLN A 129 5.03 -19.97 -0.12
CA GLN A 129 5.71 -20.82 0.86
C GLN A 129 7.12 -20.32 1.16
N ASP A 130 7.84 -19.82 0.16
CA ASP A 130 9.19 -19.24 0.36
C ASP A 130 9.12 -18.01 1.27
N GLY A 131 8.07 -17.18 1.13
CA GLY A 131 7.80 -16.06 2.04
C GLY A 131 7.51 -16.50 3.47
N ILE A 132 6.73 -17.58 3.64
CA ILE A 132 6.46 -18.19 4.96
C ILE A 132 7.76 -18.73 5.58
N ASP A 133 8.57 -19.42 4.79
CA ASP A 133 9.84 -19.99 5.25
C ASP A 133 10.84 -18.89 5.64
N PHE A 134 10.86 -17.77 4.88
CA PHE A 134 11.63 -16.58 5.24
C PHE A 134 11.19 -16.00 6.59
N MET A 135 9.87 -15.83 6.82
CA MET A 135 9.34 -15.31 8.09
C MET A 135 9.64 -16.19 9.30
N ASN A 136 9.85 -17.49 9.08
CA ASN A 136 10.25 -18.45 10.14
C ASN A 136 11.78 -18.65 10.21
N GLY A 137 12.55 -17.85 9.48
CA GLY A 137 14.00 -17.94 9.39
C GLY A 137 14.74 -16.94 10.27
N PRO A 138 16.04 -17.17 10.49
CA PRO A 138 16.85 -16.35 11.38
C PRO A 138 17.07 -14.91 10.91
N ILE A 139 16.93 -14.63 9.63
CA ILE A 139 17.06 -13.27 9.08
C ILE A 139 15.88 -12.41 9.56
N PHE A 140 14.65 -12.92 9.44
CA PHE A 140 13.45 -12.25 9.91
C PHE A 140 13.43 -12.13 11.45
N ASP A 141 13.85 -13.16 12.18
CA ASP A 141 13.98 -13.10 13.64
C ASP A 141 14.94 -11.99 14.10
N ALA A 142 16.02 -11.76 13.36
CA ALA A 142 17.00 -10.73 13.67
C ALA A 142 16.49 -9.31 13.35
N ASN A 143 15.72 -9.15 12.29
CA ASN A 143 15.12 -7.86 11.87
C ASN A 143 13.74 -8.05 11.22
N PRO A 144 12.68 -8.18 12.02
CA PRO A 144 11.33 -8.38 11.50
C PRO A 144 10.72 -7.13 10.83
N ILE A 145 11.35 -5.96 11.01
CA ILE A 145 10.91 -4.72 10.36
C ILE A 145 11.45 -4.62 8.94
N GLY A 146 12.67 -5.07 8.70
CA GLY A 146 13.33 -4.95 7.42
C GLY A 146 14.26 -3.74 7.31
N VAL A 147 14.66 -3.41 6.09
CA VAL A 147 15.67 -2.39 5.78
C VAL A 147 15.05 -1.28 4.92
N LEU A 148 15.32 -0.03 5.29
CA LEU A 148 14.91 1.13 4.50
C LEU A 148 15.66 1.15 3.16
N PHE A 149 14.99 1.60 2.11
CA PHE A 149 15.60 1.82 0.81
C PHE A 149 15.24 3.20 0.24
N ASP A 150 16.04 3.68 -0.70
CA ASP A 150 15.75 4.87 -1.50
C ASP A 150 14.94 4.46 -2.73
N ALA A 151 13.71 4.99 -2.87
CA ALA A 151 12.83 4.63 -3.97
C ALA A 151 13.32 5.15 -5.33
N ASP A 152 13.96 6.34 -5.37
CA ASP A 152 14.52 6.88 -6.60
C ASP A 152 15.75 6.08 -7.06
N GLU A 153 16.58 5.63 -6.13
CA GLU A 153 17.70 4.73 -6.44
C GLU A 153 17.18 3.38 -6.96
N LEU A 154 16.10 2.83 -6.35
CA LEU A 154 15.50 1.58 -6.81
C LEU A 154 14.96 1.71 -8.23
N VAL A 155 14.28 2.84 -8.57
CA VAL A 155 13.84 3.16 -9.94
C VAL A 155 15.04 3.18 -10.90
N GLN A 156 16.11 3.91 -10.57
CA GLN A 156 17.30 4.02 -11.43
C GLN A 156 17.93 2.65 -11.71
N ARG A 157 18.04 1.79 -10.69
CA ARG A 157 18.58 0.44 -10.84
C ARG A 157 17.67 -0.44 -11.70
N PHE A 158 16.34 -0.32 -11.55
CA PHE A 158 15.36 -1.03 -12.37
C PHE A 158 15.47 -0.60 -13.84
N GLU A 159 15.52 0.70 -14.11
CA GLU A 159 15.68 1.25 -15.47
C GLU A 159 17.03 0.88 -16.10
N ALA A 160 18.07 0.71 -15.30
CA ALA A 160 19.39 0.23 -15.74
C ALA A 160 19.40 -1.28 -16.04
N GLY A 161 18.29 -1.99 -15.82
CA GLY A 161 18.14 -3.41 -16.15
C GLY A 161 18.68 -4.38 -15.11
N ALA A 162 18.78 -3.97 -13.83
CA ALA A 162 19.10 -4.88 -12.74
C ALA A 162 18.02 -5.97 -12.63
N SER A 163 18.43 -7.19 -12.26
CA SER A 163 17.49 -8.31 -12.14
C SER A 163 16.53 -8.12 -10.96
N PHE A 164 15.36 -8.76 -11.01
CA PHE A 164 14.39 -8.72 -9.91
C PHE A 164 15.02 -9.14 -8.59
N GLU A 165 15.75 -10.25 -8.59
CA GLU A 165 16.42 -10.80 -7.40
C GLU A 165 17.46 -9.85 -6.79
N GLU A 166 18.13 -9.05 -7.61
CA GLU A 166 19.07 -8.03 -7.14
C GLU A 166 18.35 -6.81 -6.55
N LEU A 167 17.20 -6.44 -7.13
CA LEU A 167 16.43 -5.27 -6.71
C LEU A 167 15.69 -5.50 -5.40
N VAL A 168 15.15 -6.72 -5.20
CA VAL A 168 14.38 -7.08 -3.99
C VAL A 168 15.25 -7.68 -2.88
N ARG A 169 16.56 -7.87 -3.14
CA ARG A 169 17.47 -8.35 -2.10
C ARG A 169 17.54 -7.33 -0.96
N GLN A 170 17.25 -7.79 0.24
CA GLN A 170 17.40 -6.98 1.43
C GLN A 170 18.88 -6.58 1.60
N GLY A 171 19.16 -5.28 1.63
CA GLY A 171 20.50 -4.76 1.85
C GLY A 171 20.97 -4.98 3.30
N ASP A 172 22.26 -4.78 3.55
CA ASP A 172 22.80 -4.74 4.91
C ASP A 172 22.25 -3.47 5.62
N SER A 173 21.76 -3.64 6.87
CA SER A 173 21.25 -2.57 7.74
C SER A 173 22.36 -1.71 8.33
#